data_82feea97a8744de976b5e42322b39e15
#
_entry.id   82feea97a8744de976b5e42322b39e15
#
_cell.length_a   1.000
_cell.length_b   1.000
_cell.length_c   1.000
_cell.angle_alpha   90.00
_cell.angle_beta   90.00
_cell.angle_gamma   90.00
#
_symmetry.space_group_name_H-M   'P 1'
#
loop_
_entity.id
_entity.type
_entity.pdbx_description
1 polymer ?
#
loop_
_entity_poly.entity_id
_entity_poly.type
_entity_poly.pdbx_seq_one_letter_code
_entity_poly.pdbx_strand_id
1 'polypeptide(L)'
;MAFYTKKEVWKLKDHNVTSENSYNTRRNFLKKFGAVSLFLPGTSLIPCPAFSSLYPPAVNKSYIASRPLTAESLATTYTNFYEFGSNKNIWRRTSKLKTKPWSITIDGLVDNPLVIDVNDLIKKLGGIEERVYRFRCVEAWSMTVPWAGFPLNKILSLVEPKTNAKLLKFETFYNPE
;
A
#
# COMPACT_ATOMS: atom_id res chain seq x y z
N MET A 1 42.91 13.91 -10.56
CA MET A 1 41.48 13.52 -10.61
C MET A 1 40.97 13.42 -9.20
N ALA A 2 40.16 14.37 -8.75
CA ALA A 2 39.60 14.35 -7.41
C ALA A 2 38.29 13.56 -7.42
N PHE A 3 38.26 12.43 -6.73
CA PHE A 3 37.02 11.66 -6.52
C PHE A 3 36.17 12.39 -5.49
N TYR A 4 35.08 12.99 -5.93
CA TYR A 4 34.05 13.52 -5.06
C TYR A 4 33.25 12.36 -4.47
N THR A 5 33.63 11.87 -3.31
CA THR A 5 32.76 11.02 -2.49
C THR A 5 31.68 11.90 -1.88
N LYS A 6 30.52 11.94 -2.54
CA LYS A 6 29.35 12.64 -2.03
C LYS A 6 28.94 11.97 -0.71
N LYS A 7 29.17 12.65 0.42
CA LYS A 7 28.70 12.20 1.72
C LYS A 7 27.20 11.91 1.61
N GLU A 8 26.78 10.69 1.95
CA GLU A 8 25.37 10.28 1.94
C GLU A 8 24.61 11.06 3.02
N VAL A 9 24.10 12.24 2.66
CA VAL A 9 23.40 13.17 3.56
C VAL A 9 22.10 12.58 4.13
N TRP A 10 21.61 11.46 3.54
CA TRP A 10 20.35 10.81 3.94
C TRP A 10 20.51 9.70 4.99
N LYS A 11 21.70 9.45 5.49
CA LYS A 11 21.92 8.45 6.51
C LYS A 11 21.41 8.97 7.85
N LEU A 12 20.13 8.74 8.11
CA LEU A 12 19.56 8.99 9.44
C LEU A 12 20.26 8.10 10.45
N LYS A 13 20.59 8.66 11.61
CA LYS A 13 21.19 7.93 12.72
C LYS A 13 20.16 6.92 13.26
N ASP A 14 20.61 5.71 13.56
CA ASP A 14 19.75 4.56 13.90
C ASP A 14 18.91 4.74 15.20
N HIS A 15 19.19 5.76 16.01
CA HIS A 15 18.47 6.02 17.26
C HIS A 15 17.09 6.70 17.11
N ASN A 16 16.72 7.10 15.90
CA ASN A 16 15.40 7.72 15.61
C ASN A 16 14.39 6.74 15.06
N VAL A 17 14.58 5.43 15.27
CA VAL A 17 13.77 4.41 14.62
C VAL A 17 13.02 3.56 15.64
N THR A 18 11.76 3.30 15.36
CA THR A 18 10.83 2.51 16.19
C THR A 18 11.33 1.08 16.38
N SER A 19 11.29 0.59 17.60
CA SER A 19 11.74 -0.76 17.96
C SER A 19 10.84 -1.84 17.34
N GLU A 20 11.43 -2.98 16.99
CA GLU A 20 10.79 -4.20 16.49
C GLU A 20 9.64 -4.67 17.41
N ASN A 21 9.73 -4.38 18.69
CA ASN A 21 8.73 -4.74 19.70
C ASN A 21 7.40 -4.01 19.48
N SER A 22 7.42 -2.77 19.02
CA SER A 22 6.18 -2.00 18.73
C SER A 22 5.44 -2.55 17.51
N TYR A 23 6.17 -3.05 16.50
CA TYR A 23 5.60 -3.71 15.33
C TYR A 23 4.94 -5.05 15.69
N ASN A 24 5.60 -5.86 16.49
CA ASN A 24 5.07 -7.15 16.91
C ASN A 24 3.87 -7.04 17.85
N THR A 25 3.81 -6.02 18.69
CA THR A 25 2.67 -5.76 19.59
C THR A 25 1.40 -5.47 18.82
N ARG A 26 1.46 -4.70 17.72
CA ARG A 26 0.32 -4.42 16.85
C ARG A 26 -0.19 -5.67 16.14
N ARG A 27 0.71 -6.49 15.60
CA ARG A 27 0.36 -7.75 14.94
C ARG A 27 -0.34 -8.72 15.91
N ASN A 28 0.11 -8.75 17.16
CA ASN A 28 -0.50 -9.56 18.23
C ASN A 28 -1.85 -8.97 18.70
N PHE A 29 -2.01 -7.66 18.72
CA PHE A 29 -3.26 -6.99 19.01
C PHE A 29 -4.34 -7.34 17.99
N LEU A 30 -4.05 -7.24 16.70
CA LEU A 30 -4.97 -7.59 15.62
C LEU A 30 -5.36 -9.10 15.65
N LYS A 31 -4.41 -9.97 15.98
CA LYS A 31 -4.69 -11.41 16.17
C LYS A 31 -5.61 -11.69 17.36
N LYS A 32 -5.46 -10.94 18.46
CA LYS A 32 -6.31 -11.12 19.67
C LYS A 32 -7.73 -10.60 19.46
N PHE A 33 -7.93 -9.52 18.71
CA PHE A 33 -9.26 -9.00 18.38
C PHE A 33 -10.03 -9.93 17.44
N GLY A 34 -9.37 -10.59 16.52
CA GLY A 34 -9.99 -11.59 15.65
C GLY A 34 -10.49 -12.84 16.39
N ALA A 35 -9.95 -13.13 17.57
CA ALA A 35 -10.30 -14.31 18.36
C ALA A 35 -11.46 -14.09 19.36
N VAL A 36 -11.79 -12.84 19.70
CA VAL A 36 -12.82 -12.52 20.70
C VAL A 36 -14.24 -12.49 20.14
N SER A 37 -14.40 -12.47 18.80
CA SER A 37 -15.72 -12.42 18.14
C SER A 37 -16.49 -13.75 18.14
N LEU A 38 -16.00 -14.79 18.79
CA LEU A 38 -16.54 -16.17 18.68
C LEU A 38 -17.45 -16.60 19.86
N PHE A 39 -17.72 -15.72 20.86
CA PHE A 39 -18.50 -16.14 22.02
C PHE A 39 -19.62 -15.15 22.41
N LEU A 40 -20.55 -14.88 21.49
CA LEU A 40 -21.87 -14.35 21.85
C LEU A 40 -22.96 -15.26 21.25
N PRO A 41 -23.72 -16.01 22.05
CA PRO A 41 -24.81 -16.81 21.54
C PRO A 41 -26.00 -15.91 21.20
N GLY A 42 -26.42 -15.89 19.95
CA GLY A 42 -27.75 -15.40 19.59
C GLY A 42 -27.89 -14.32 18.53
N THR A 43 -26.83 -13.89 17.86
CA THR A 43 -26.96 -13.05 16.68
C THR A 43 -26.49 -13.83 15.46
N SER A 44 -27.42 -14.11 14.52
CA SER A 44 -27.09 -14.62 13.20
C SER A 44 -26.20 -13.60 12.49
N LEU A 45 -24.88 -13.76 12.65
CA LEU A 45 -23.89 -13.02 11.89
C LEU A 45 -24.04 -13.48 10.46
N ILE A 46 -24.67 -12.64 9.64
CA ILE A 46 -24.54 -12.73 8.19
C ILE A 46 -23.03 -12.71 7.93
N PRO A 47 -22.44 -13.78 7.38
CA PRO A 47 -21.03 -13.76 7.06
C PRO A 47 -20.81 -12.66 6.04
N CYS A 48 -20.18 -11.57 6.47
CA CYS A 48 -19.68 -10.55 5.56
C CYS A 48 -18.54 -11.20 4.76
N PRO A 49 -18.75 -11.53 3.48
CA PRO A 49 -17.79 -12.36 2.78
C PRO A 49 -16.50 -11.60 2.48
N ALA A 50 -15.39 -12.21 2.83
CA ALA A 50 -14.12 -12.16 2.13
C ALA A 50 -13.17 -10.98 2.28
N PHE A 51 -13.45 -9.90 3.01
CA PHE A 51 -12.41 -8.90 3.29
C PHE A 51 -11.43 -9.36 4.37
N SER A 52 -11.83 -10.24 5.27
CA SER A 52 -10.99 -10.74 6.35
C SER A 52 -9.89 -11.71 5.90
N SER A 53 -10.00 -12.29 4.71
CA SER A 53 -9.01 -13.23 4.18
C SER A 53 -7.82 -12.58 3.46
N LEU A 54 -7.91 -11.28 3.14
CA LEU A 54 -6.85 -10.54 2.46
C LEU A 54 -5.82 -9.94 3.44
N TYR A 55 -6.17 -9.82 4.70
CA TYR A 55 -5.32 -9.23 5.73
C TYR A 55 -5.14 -10.19 6.92
N PRO A 56 -3.92 -10.26 7.49
CA PRO A 56 -2.69 -9.63 7.02
C PRO A 56 -2.15 -10.27 5.75
N PRO A 57 -1.58 -9.48 4.81
CA PRO A 57 -0.97 -10.02 3.60
C PRO A 57 0.25 -10.89 3.95
N ALA A 58 0.57 -11.85 3.08
CA ALA A 58 1.77 -12.65 3.24
C ALA A 58 3.03 -11.79 3.05
N VAL A 59 3.98 -11.88 3.99
CA VAL A 59 5.25 -11.13 3.89
C VAL A 59 6.12 -11.73 2.80
N ASN A 60 6.48 -10.93 1.80
CA ASN A 60 7.45 -11.32 0.78
C ASN A 60 8.88 -11.10 1.29
N LYS A 61 9.55 -12.21 1.64
CA LYS A 61 10.89 -12.19 2.23
C LYS A 61 11.99 -11.65 1.30
N SER A 62 11.74 -11.57 0.00
CA SER A 62 12.68 -10.97 -0.96
C SER A 62 12.71 -9.44 -0.90
N TYR A 63 11.76 -8.83 -0.23
CA TYR A 63 11.62 -7.38 -0.11
C TYR A 63 11.69 -6.95 1.36
N ILE A 64 12.81 -7.27 1.99
CA ILE A 64 13.10 -6.86 3.37
C ILE A 64 14.08 -5.69 3.31
N ALA A 65 13.74 -4.58 3.96
CA ALA A 65 14.65 -3.47 4.08
C ALA A 65 15.69 -3.75 5.17
N SER A 66 16.95 -3.36 4.92
CA SER A 66 18.03 -3.43 5.89
C SER A 66 17.95 -2.38 7.01
N ARG A 67 16.86 -1.63 7.04
CA ARG A 67 16.59 -0.57 8.03
C ARG A 67 15.29 -0.84 8.75
N PRO A 68 15.18 -0.38 10.01
CA PRO A 68 13.93 -0.42 10.74
C PRO A 68 12.82 0.34 10.00
N LEU A 69 11.58 -0.08 10.24
CA LEU A 69 10.41 0.59 9.68
C LEU A 69 10.26 1.99 10.27
N THR A 70 9.80 2.92 9.45
CA THR A 70 9.38 4.24 9.92
C THR A 70 8.19 4.09 10.86
N ALA A 71 8.17 4.89 11.93
CA ALA A 71 7.05 4.89 12.87
C ALA A 71 5.74 5.10 12.13
N GLU A 72 4.74 4.26 12.42
CA GLU A 72 3.43 4.34 11.78
C GLU A 72 2.79 5.71 11.90
N SER A 73 2.89 6.33 13.09
CA SER A 73 2.36 7.68 13.32
C SER A 73 2.94 8.73 12.36
N LEU A 74 4.20 8.59 11.97
CA LEU A 74 4.81 9.47 10.97
C LEU A 74 4.38 9.12 9.55
N ALA A 75 4.31 7.82 9.21
CA ALA A 75 3.96 7.37 7.88
C ALA A 75 2.48 7.61 7.54
N THR A 76 1.59 7.63 8.53
CA THR A 76 0.13 7.73 8.33
C THR A 76 -0.44 9.12 8.57
N THR A 77 0.32 10.02 9.17
CA THR A 77 -0.17 11.38 9.52
C THR A 77 0.49 12.49 8.70
N TYR A 78 1.39 12.14 7.80
CA TYR A 78 2.03 13.09 6.89
C TYR A 78 1.59 12.82 5.46
N THR A 79 1.06 13.84 4.79
CA THR A 79 0.54 13.70 3.41
C THR A 79 1.19 14.69 2.46
N ASN A 80 1.35 14.26 1.21
CA ASN A 80 1.86 15.06 0.10
C ASN A 80 0.78 15.47 -0.90
N PHE A 81 -0.44 14.99 -0.70
CA PHE A 81 -1.56 15.29 -1.58
C PHE A 81 -2.19 16.63 -1.21
N TYR A 82 -2.69 17.32 -2.21
CA TYR A 82 -3.38 18.58 -2.06
C TYR A 82 -4.89 18.48 -2.34
N GLU A 83 -5.37 17.28 -2.68
CA GLU A 83 -6.76 16.99 -3.03
C GLU A 83 -7.75 17.32 -1.91
N PHE A 84 -7.30 17.21 -0.66
CA PHE A 84 -8.15 17.49 0.52
C PHE A 84 -7.76 18.78 1.25
N GLY A 85 -6.80 19.54 0.75
CA GLY A 85 -6.33 20.78 1.34
C GLY A 85 -4.87 21.08 1.06
N SER A 86 -4.43 22.29 1.43
CA SER A 86 -3.12 22.83 1.07
C SER A 86 -2.03 22.68 2.14
N ASN A 87 -2.25 21.89 3.18
CA ASN A 87 -1.28 21.68 4.25
C ASN A 87 -0.94 20.18 4.45
N LYS A 88 0.09 19.90 5.21
CA LYS A 88 0.57 18.50 5.43
C LYS A 88 -0.28 17.69 6.44
N ASN A 89 -1.25 18.29 7.10
CA ASN A 89 -2.10 17.68 8.12
C ASN A 89 -3.50 17.28 7.57
N ILE A 90 -3.64 17.18 6.27
CA ILE A 90 -4.92 16.86 5.61
C ILE A 90 -5.34 15.39 5.73
N TRP A 91 -4.50 14.53 6.27
CA TRP A 91 -4.78 13.10 6.45
C TRP A 91 -6.14 12.80 7.12
N ARG A 92 -6.60 13.69 8.02
CA ARG A 92 -7.92 13.56 8.68
C ARG A 92 -9.09 13.75 7.73
N ARG A 93 -8.88 14.42 6.59
CA ARG A 93 -9.92 14.68 5.58
C ARG A 93 -10.02 13.53 4.56
N THR A 94 -9.06 12.61 4.53
CA THR A 94 -9.05 11.47 3.60
C THR A 94 -10.22 10.53 3.79
N SER A 95 -10.91 10.57 4.95
CA SER A 95 -12.16 9.84 5.18
C SER A 95 -13.29 10.24 4.22
N LYS A 96 -13.19 11.40 3.58
CA LYS A 96 -14.14 11.86 2.54
C LYS A 96 -13.97 11.12 1.22
N LEU A 97 -12.83 10.47 1.00
CA LEU A 97 -12.59 9.70 -0.21
C LEU A 97 -13.53 8.48 -0.26
N LYS A 98 -14.36 8.44 -1.28
CA LYS A 98 -15.24 7.29 -1.55
C LYS A 98 -14.39 6.17 -2.15
N THR A 99 -14.17 5.12 -1.38
CA THR A 99 -13.36 3.96 -1.79
C THR A 99 -14.19 2.76 -2.23
N LYS A 100 -15.52 2.89 -2.25
CA LYS A 100 -16.44 1.84 -2.68
C LYS A 100 -17.63 2.45 -3.42
N PRO A 101 -18.00 1.95 -4.62
CA PRO A 101 -17.25 0.97 -5.42
C PRO A 101 -15.94 1.57 -5.97
N TRP A 102 -14.95 0.71 -6.28
CA TRP A 102 -13.68 1.13 -6.87
C TRP A 102 -13.34 0.20 -8.02
N SER A 103 -13.44 0.69 -9.24
CA SER A 103 -13.08 -0.04 -10.45
C SER A 103 -11.85 0.55 -11.13
N ILE A 104 -11.10 -0.32 -11.78
CA ILE A 104 -9.90 0.01 -12.54
C ILE A 104 -10.18 -0.30 -14.01
N THR A 105 -9.91 0.66 -14.88
CA THR A 105 -9.93 0.47 -16.33
C THR A 105 -8.50 0.28 -16.82
N ILE A 106 -8.27 -0.75 -17.61
CA ILE A 106 -6.98 -1.05 -18.24
C ILE A 106 -7.24 -1.17 -19.73
N ASP A 107 -6.68 -0.25 -20.49
CA ASP A 107 -6.94 -0.13 -21.93
C ASP A 107 -5.67 0.32 -22.70
N GLY A 108 -5.87 0.68 -23.98
CA GLY A 108 -4.82 1.12 -24.87
C GLY A 108 -4.23 -0.01 -25.71
N LEU A 109 -2.91 -0.10 -25.78
CA LEU A 109 -2.20 -1.12 -26.58
C LEU A 109 -2.11 -2.46 -25.84
N VAL A 110 -3.27 -3.07 -25.57
CA VAL A 110 -3.42 -4.38 -24.96
C VAL A 110 -4.34 -5.26 -25.81
N ASP A 111 -4.20 -6.57 -25.70
CA ASP A 111 -5.07 -7.51 -26.44
C ASP A 111 -6.37 -7.76 -25.67
N ASN A 112 -6.33 -7.69 -24.32
CA ASN A 112 -7.47 -7.93 -23.44
C ASN A 112 -7.78 -6.69 -22.58
N PRO A 113 -8.44 -5.65 -23.11
CA PRO A 113 -8.84 -4.51 -22.29
C PRO A 113 -9.83 -4.94 -21.21
N LEU A 114 -9.73 -4.33 -20.02
CA LEU A 114 -10.42 -4.79 -18.84
C LEU A 114 -10.96 -3.63 -18.00
N VAL A 115 -12.22 -3.75 -17.56
CA VAL A 115 -12.78 -2.93 -16.46
C VAL A 115 -13.16 -3.88 -15.34
N ILE A 116 -12.59 -3.69 -14.15
CA ILE A 116 -12.73 -4.64 -13.06
C ILE A 116 -12.79 -3.94 -11.71
N ASP A 117 -13.65 -4.43 -10.79
CA ASP A 117 -13.60 -4.03 -9.38
C ASP A 117 -12.26 -4.43 -8.76
N VAL A 118 -11.71 -3.56 -7.90
CA VAL A 118 -10.39 -3.77 -7.28
C VAL A 118 -10.33 -5.07 -6.46
N ASN A 119 -11.41 -5.46 -5.81
CA ASN A 119 -11.43 -6.70 -5.01
C ASN A 119 -11.42 -7.95 -5.89
N ASP A 120 -12.12 -7.89 -7.02
CA ASP A 120 -12.13 -8.99 -7.97
C ASP A 120 -10.80 -9.08 -8.72
N LEU A 121 -10.16 -7.94 -8.99
CA LEU A 121 -8.79 -7.92 -9.49
C LEU A 121 -7.82 -8.59 -8.51
N ILE A 122 -7.88 -8.24 -7.22
CA ILE A 122 -7.04 -8.85 -6.18
C ILE A 122 -7.24 -10.36 -6.13
N LYS A 123 -8.48 -10.85 -6.15
CA LYS A 123 -8.78 -12.29 -6.18
C LYS A 123 -8.18 -12.95 -7.43
N LYS A 124 -8.40 -12.33 -8.59
CA LYS A 124 -7.91 -12.84 -9.88
C LYS A 124 -6.38 -12.94 -9.94
N LEU A 125 -5.68 -12.03 -9.25
CA LEU A 125 -4.22 -12.02 -9.17
C LEU A 125 -3.65 -12.93 -8.07
N GLY A 126 -4.49 -13.64 -7.34
CA GLY A 126 -4.07 -14.57 -6.27
C GLY A 126 -3.80 -13.91 -4.93
N GLY A 127 -4.39 -12.74 -4.67
CA GLY A 127 -4.27 -12.02 -3.41
C GLY A 127 -3.18 -10.95 -3.41
N ILE A 128 -2.88 -10.46 -2.21
CA ILE A 128 -1.89 -9.41 -1.97
C ILE A 128 -0.74 -9.94 -1.11
N GLU A 129 0.43 -9.35 -1.28
CA GLU A 129 1.62 -9.60 -0.47
C GLU A 129 2.13 -8.32 0.19
N GLU A 130 2.84 -8.45 1.30
CA GLU A 130 3.51 -7.34 1.95
C GLU A 130 4.96 -7.25 1.45
N ARG A 131 5.37 -6.06 1.04
CA ARG A 131 6.74 -5.72 0.66
C ARG A 131 7.21 -4.50 1.42
N VAL A 132 8.41 -4.54 1.93
CA VAL A 132 9.02 -3.38 2.60
C VAL A 132 9.88 -2.63 1.62
N TYR A 133 9.54 -1.37 1.37
CA TYR A 133 10.30 -0.49 0.49
C TYR A 133 10.85 0.71 1.26
N ARG A 134 12.07 1.08 0.88
CA ARG A 134 12.63 2.39 1.18
C ARG A 134 12.30 3.31 0.03
N PHE A 135 11.71 4.44 0.31
CA PHE A 135 11.49 5.45 -0.71
C PHE A 135 11.88 6.82 -0.21
N ARG A 136 12.11 7.71 -1.15
CA ARG A 136 12.58 9.06 -0.93
C ARG A 136 11.74 10.03 -1.73
N CYS A 137 11.28 11.07 -1.06
CA CYS A 137 10.52 12.12 -1.69
C CYS A 137 11.44 13.24 -2.20
N VAL A 138 11.00 13.96 -3.22
CA VAL A 138 11.65 15.20 -3.70
C VAL A 138 11.68 16.27 -2.62
N GLU A 139 10.80 16.24 -1.65
CA GLU A 139 10.77 17.13 -0.49
C GLU A 139 11.84 16.79 0.58
N ALA A 140 12.84 15.98 0.23
CA ALA A 140 14.00 15.65 1.06
C ALA A 140 13.72 14.78 2.30
N TRP A 141 12.54 14.19 2.45
CA TRP A 141 12.27 13.17 3.46
C TRP A 141 12.29 11.77 2.86
N SER A 142 12.51 10.77 3.69
CA SER A 142 12.50 9.36 3.29
C SER A 142 11.84 8.50 4.36
N MET A 143 11.23 7.40 3.93
CA MET A 143 10.56 6.44 4.80
C MET A 143 10.89 5.01 4.40
N THR A 144 10.78 4.11 5.37
CA THR A 144 10.83 2.65 5.16
C THR A 144 9.50 2.11 5.65
N VAL A 145 8.62 1.71 4.74
CA VAL A 145 7.25 1.30 5.09
C VAL A 145 6.88 -0.02 4.43
N PRO A 146 6.04 -0.84 5.11
CA PRO A 146 5.44 -2.02 4.50
C PRO A 146 4.27 -1.59 3.62
N TRP A 147 4.24 -2.11 2.40
CA TRP A 147 3.19 -1.92 1.43
C TRP A 147 2.46 -3.23 1.19
N ALA A 148 1.15 -3.20 1.21
CA ALA A 148 0.32 -4.32 0.80
C ALA A 148 -0.14 -4.13 -0.65
N GLY A 149 0.09 -5.12 -1.50
CA GLY A 149 -0.26 -5.03 -2.90
C GLY A 149 0.15 -6.27 -3.69
N PHE A 150 0.17 -6.14 -5.00
CA PHE A 150 0.57 -7.21 -5.91
C PHE A 150 1.54 -6.67 -6.98
N PRO A 151 2.37 -7.54 -7.58
CA PRO A 151 3.28 -7.13 -8.62
C PRO A 151 2.57 -6.63 -9.88
N LEU A 152 3.00 -5.50 -10.42
CA LEU A 152 2.43 -4.89 -11.62
C LEU A 152 2.48 -5.82 -12.84
N ASN A 153 3.51 -6.66 -12.95
CA ASN A 153 3.65 -7.62 -14.04
C ASN A 153 2.49 -8.62 -14.09
N LYS A 154 1.84 -8.94 -12.96
CA LYS A 154 0.66 -9.81 -12.96
C LYS A 154 -0.53 -9.16 -13.69
N ILE A 155 -0.71 -7.84 -13.54
CA ILE A 155 -1.72 -7.11 -14.30
C ILE A 155 -1.35 -7.11 -15.78
N LEU A 156 -0.11 -6.82 -16.11
CA LEU A 156 0.36 -6.82 -17.50
C LEU A 156 0.15 -8.18 -18.17
N SER A 157 0.46 -9.26 -17.47
CA SER A 157 0.20 -10.62 -17.97
C SER A 157 -1.29 -10.91 -18.18
N LEU A 158 -2.17 -10.25 -17.44
CA LEU A 158 -3.63 -10.43 -17.57
C LEU A 158 -4.19 -9.75 -18.82
N VAL A 159 -3.64 -8.58 -19.19
CA VAL A 159 -4.13 -7.75 -20.29
C VAL A 159 -3.35 -7.90 -21.58
N GLU A 160 -2.23 -8.62 -21.55
CA GLU A 160 -1.39 -8.95 -22.71
C GLU A 160 -1.00 -7.71 -23.55
N PRO A 161 -0.02 -6.90 -23.10
CA PRO A 161 0.39 -5.72 -23.83
C PRO A 161 0.94 -6.09 -25.22
N LYS A 162 0.55 -5.33 -26.22
CA LYS A 162 1.06 -5.49 -27.60
C LYS A 162 2.55 -5.16 -27.68
N THR A 163 3.25 -5.73 -28.63
CA THR A 163 4.71 -5.57 -28.79
C THR A 163 5.16 -4.12 -29.04
N ASN A 164 4.27 -3.28 -29.57
CA ASN A 164 4.49 -1.86 -29.77
C ASN A 164 4.15 -1.00 -28.54
N ALA A 165 3.60 -1.57 -27.47
CA ALA A 165 3.40 -0.86 -26.20
C ALA A 165 4.76 -0.62 -25.52
N LYS A 166 5.15 0.65 -25.35
CA LYS A 166 6.45 1.05 -24.77
C LYS A 166 6.33 1.81 -23.46
N LEU A 167 5.14 2.30 -23.16
CA LEU A 167 4.88 3.16 -22.00
C LEU A 167 3.66 2.65 -21.28
N LEU A 168 3.67 2.82 -19.96
CA LEU A 168 2.52 2.61 -19.09
C LEU A 168 2.12 3.96 -18.51
N LYS A 169 0.88 4.38 -18.79
CA LYS A 169 0.28 5.59 -18.23
C LYS A 169 -0.60 5.22 -17.06
N PHE A 170 -0.45 5.94 -15.95
CA PHE A 170 -1.39 5.91 -14.84
C PHE A 170 -2.20 7.18 -14.84
N GLU A 171 -3.50 7.04 -14.69
CA GLU A 171 -4.43 8.15 -14.65
C GLU A 171 -5.40 7.95 -13.50
N THR A 172 -5.61 8.98 -12.70
CA THR A 172 -6.58 8.96 -11.61
C THR A 172 -7.88 9.64 -12.04
N PHE A 173 -8.97 9.35 -11.35
CA PHE A 173 -10.24 10.03 -11.58
C PHE A 173 -10.16 11.49 -11.11
N TYR A 174 -10.97 12.31 -11.71
CA TYR A 174 -11.18 13.69 -11.28
C TYR A 174 -12.49 13.78 -10.49
N ASN A 175 -12.42 14.27 -9.25
CA ASN A 175 -13.58 14.54 -8.42
C ASN A 175 -13.54 16.00 -7.94
N PRO A 176 -14.32 16.89 -8.56
CA PRO A 176 -14.30 18.32 -8.26
C PRO A 176 -15.08 18.72 -6.98
N GLU A 177 -15.76 17.77 -6.30
CA GLU A 177 -16.59 18.01 -5.10
C GLU A 177 -15.77 18.10 -3.80
#